data_50ae748f09b795f1156abdcd4978ae57
#
_entry.id   50ae748f09b795f1156abdcd4978ae57
#
_cell.length_a   1.000
_cell.length_b   1.000
_cell.length_c   1.000
_cell.angle_alpha   90.00
_cell.angle_beta   90.00
_cell.angle_gamma   90.00
#
_symmetry.space_group_name_H-M   'P 1'
#
loop_
_entity.id
_entity.type
_entity.pdbx_description
1 polymer ?
#
loop_
_entity_poly.entity_id
_entity_poly.type
_entity_poly.pdbx_seq_one_letter_code
_entity_poly.pdbx_strand_id
1 'polypeptide(L)'
;VPTLQGVVLMNRVPDPNDSKTLEKLGLDRSAIDDAITVNVTGKRFFWIFEYPQFGIVTSNELVFPASKAVRINLRTEDVIHSFWLPKLAGKMDLMPGQENFLWFIADEEKIRSRTNSDGNSTLVSTDVAMPSVFNGKMRERIFAKQKFTDEFEAVGGLFYGQCAEYCGNSHAYMSFRALAQTDDDFDSWVERFQNSQNPNLQPASYNPEKEYLKDSVVQFADPALGESVSREFRAVTAITKGQAPNLAKKAWEKAHSDEYEIGKKLFSSLQCVQCHAINRTGLGSKGPNLTLFGIRTSLAAGWMRNDEENLSKWLRNSNEVKFGNLIWSGEGVDDSHPLRNLEDDDEKVNQLVTYLL
;
A
#
# COMPACT_ATOMS: atom_id res chain seq x y z
N VAL A 1 -40.16 -12.94 2.12
CA VAL A 1 -39.24 -12.37 3.09
C VAL A 1 -37.85 -12.96 2.84
N PRO A 2 -36.91 -12.27 2.22
CA PRO A 2 -35.55 -12.79 1.97
C PRO A 2 -34.70 -12.55 3.20
N THR A 3 -34.90 -13.23 4.34
CA THR A 3 -34.58 -12.36 5.43
C THR A 3 -33.73 -12.98 6.51
N LEU A 4 -34.05 -14.10 7.04
CA LEU A 4 -33.19 -14.67 8.07
C LEU A 4 -32.01 -15.46 7.45
N GLN A 5 -32.26 -16.15 6.34
CA GLN A 5 -31.21 -16.93 5.65
C GLN A 5 -30.15 -16.03 4.99
N GLY A 6 -30.56 -14.88 4.41
CA GLY A 6 -29.62 -13.92 3.85
C GLY A 6 -28.72 -13.28 4.91
N VAL A 7 -29.27 -12.95 6.08
CA VAL A 7 -28.50 -12.41 7.21
C VAL A 7 -27.53 -13.46 7.76
N VAL A 8 -27.94 -14.71 7.87
CA VAL A 8 -27.05 -15.80 8.34
C VAL A 8 -25.92 -16.06 7.34
N LEU A 9 -26.18 -15.96 6.03
CA LEU A 9 -25.14 -16.13 4.99
C LEU A 9 -24.13 -14.96 4.96
N MET A 10 -24.54 -13.77 5.36
CA MET A 10 -23.59 -12.63 5.48
C MET A 10 -22.69 -12.73 6.71
N ASN A 11 -23.06 -13.54 7.70
CA ASN A 11 -22.34 -13.61 8.98
C ASN A 11 -21.21 -14.66 9.02
N ARG A 12 -20.99 -15.43 7.98
CA ARG A 12 -19.86 -16.37 7.87
C ARG A 12 -19.57 -16.72 6.41
N VAL A 13 -18.32 -16.97 6.11
CA VAL A 13 -17.92 -17.60 4.85
C VAL A 13 -18.64 -18.96 4.74
N PRO A 14 -19.31 -19.28 3.64
CA PRO A 14 -19.97 -20.56 3.46
C PRO A 14 -19.02 -21.76 3.67
N ASP A 15 -19.55 -22.87 4.17
CA ASP A 15 -18.78 -24.12 4.22
C ASP A 15 -18.57 -24.62 2.79
N PRO A 16 -17.32 -24.88 2.35
CA PRO A 16 -17.04 -25.39 1.01
C PRO A 16 -17.67 -26.75 0.73
N ASN A 17 -18.06 -27.51 1.76
CA ASN A 17 -18.74 -28.80 1.63
C ASN A 17 -20.27 -28.68 1.57
N ASP A 18 -20.83 -27.48 1.81
CA ASP A 18 -22.27 -27.23 1.69
C ASP A 18 -22.66 -26.86 0.26
N SER A 19 -22.71 -27.87 -0.62
CA SER A 19 -23.03 -27.70 -2.03
C SER A 19 -24.36 -26.98 -2.30
N LYS A 20 -25.35 -27.15 -1.42
CA LYS A 20 -26.66 -26.50 -1.57
C LYS A 20 -26.56 -24.99 -1.31
N THR A 21 -25.78 -24.60 -0.33
CA THR A 21 -25.54 -23.17 -0.07
C THR A 21 -24.71 -22.55 -1.18
N LEU A 22 -23.67 -23.23 -1.67
CA LEU A 22 -22.83 -22.75 -2.78
C LEU A 22 -23.65 -22.58 -4.06
N GLU A 23 -24.42 -23.60 -4.46
CA GLU A 23 -25.31 -23.53 -5.62
C GLU A 23 -26.31 -22.36 -5.54
N LYS A 24 -26.91 -22.17 -4.35
CA LYS A 24 -27.84 -21.07 -4.11
C LYS A 24 -27.20 -19.68 -4.22
N LEU A 25 -25.93 -19.59 -3.92
CA LEU A 25 -25.14 -18.35 -4.02
C LEU A 25 -24.49 -18.19 -5.41
N GLY A 26 -24.57 -19.23 -6.27
CA GLY A 26 -23.87 -19.22 -7.56
C GLY A 26 -22.34 -19.26 -7.41
N LEU A 27 -21.84 -19.91 -6.36
CA LEU A 27 -20.41 -19.96 -6.04
C LEU A 27 -19.82 -21.32 -6.32
N ASP A 28 -18.64 -21.35 -6.87
CA ASP A 28 -17.82 -22.55 -6.96
C ASP A 28 -17.12 -22.85 -5.65
N ARG A 29 -16.88 -24.13 -5.38
CA ARG A 29 -16.17 -24.58 -4.18
C ARG A 29 -14.77 -23.97 -4.09
N SER A 30 -14.04 -23.85 -5.19
CA SER A 30 -12.71 -23.28 -5.26
C SER A 30 -12.64 -21.84 -4.75
N ALA A 31 -13.70 -21.06 -5.00
CA ALA A 31 -13.76 -19.67 -4.51
C ALA A 31 -13.77 -19.57 -2.97
N ILE A 32 -14.18 -20.63 -2.29
CA ILE A 32 -14.29 -20.71 -0.83
C ILE A 32 -13.11 -21.47 -0.21
N ASP A 33 -12.67 -22.57 -0.83
CA ASP A 33 -11.53 -23.38 -0.34
C ASP A 33 -10.24 -22.54 -0.24
N ASP A 34 -10.05 -21.62 -1.20
CA ASP A 34 -8.90 -20.72 -1.28
C ASP A 34 -9.18 -19.31 -0.67
N ALA A 35 -10.12 -19.25 0.27
CA ALA A 35 -10.50 -17.97 0.90
C ALA A 35 -9.30 -17.28 1.56
N ILE A 36 -9.19 -15.98 1.32
CA ILE A 36 -8.15 -15.14 1.89
C ILE A 36 -8.67 -14.47 3.17
N THR A 37 -7.89 -14.56 4.23
CA THR A 37 -8.18 -13.85 5.48
C THR A 37 -7.35 -12.58 5.56
N VAL A 38 -8.02 -11.46 5.84
CA VAL A 38 -7.37 -10.18 6.11
C VAL A 38 -7.82 -9.67 7.47
N ASN A 39 -6.88 -9.48 8.39
CA ASN A 39 -7.15 -8.80 9.65
C ASN A 39 -7.07 -7.30 9.40
N VAL A 40 -8.14 -6.59 9.70
CA VAL A 40 -8.25 -5.14 9.51
C VAL A 40 -8.28 -4.46 10.85
N THR A 41 -7.34 -3.56 11.08
CA THR A 41 -7.31 -2.72 12.26
C THR A 41 -7.59 -1.27 11.87
N GLY A 42 -8.65 -0.70 12.47
CA GLY A 42 -8.90 0.74 12.41
C GLY A 42 -8.10 1.47 13.46
N LYS A 43 -7.46 2.57 13.07
CA LYS A 43 -6.70 3.46 13.96
C LYS A 43 -6.82 4.89 13.46
N ARG A 44 -6.89 5.88 14.33
CA ARG A 44 -7.02 7.29 13.93
C ARG A 44 -5.80 7.80 13.16
N PHE A 45 -5.86 8.11 11.85
CA PHE A 45 -7.01 8.04 10.94
C PHE A 45 -6.59 7.28 9.68
N PHE A 46 -6.32 5.99 9.80
CA PHE A 46 -5.86 5.11 8.73
C PHE A 46 -6.25 3.65 9.02
N TRP A 47 -6.05 2.79 8.04
CA TRP A 47 -6.37 1.37 8.08
C TRP A 47 -5.11 0.53 7.96
N ILE A 48 -5.01 -0.53 8.77
CA ILE A 48 -3.97 -1.55 8.68
C ILE A 48 -4.62 -2.82 8.14
N PHE A 49 -4.00 -3.42 7.13
CA PHE A 49 -4.41 -4.68 6.52
C PHE A 49 -3.29 -5.70 6.70
N GLU A 50 -3.57 -6.75 7.46
CA GLU A 50 -2.65 -7.85 7.73
C GLU A 50 -3.16 -9.11 7.04
N TYR A 51 -2.30 -9.78 6.30
CA TYR A 51 -2.55 -11.02 5.57
C TYR A 51 -1.77 -12.16 6.24
N PRO A 52 -2.34 -12.87 7.23
CA PRO A 52 -1.61 -13.87 8.02
C PRO A 52 -1.03 -15.01 7.17
N GLN A 53 -1.75 -15.43 6.11
CA GLN A 53 -1.33 -16.50 5.22
C GLN A 53 -0.02 -16.16 4.47
N PHE A 54 0.28 -14.89 4.28
CA PHE A 54 1.42 -14.42 3.48
C PHE A 54 2.49 -13.68 4.30
N GLY A 55 2.20 -13.40 5.58
CA GLY A 55 3.09 -12.60 6.44
C GLY A 55 3.21 -11.13 6.01
N ILE A 56 2.17 -10.58 5.37
CA ILE A 56 2.17 -9.22 4.82
C ILE A 56 1.36 -8.29 5.73
N VAL A 57 1.90 -7.09 5.95
CA VAL A 57 1.19 -5.97 6.58
C VAL A 57 1.30 -4.75 5.67
N THR A 58 0.16 -4.22 5.25
CA THR A 58 0.08 -2.98 4.46
C THR A 58 -0.90 -2.00 5.10
N SER A 59 -1.06 -0.82 4.52
CA SER A 59 -1.95 0.21 5.07
C SER A 59 -2.69 0.95 3.96
N ASN A 60 -3.97 1.23 4.22
CA ASN A 60 -4.87 2.03 3.37
C ASN A 60 -5.16 1.47 1.98
N GLU A 61 -4.58 0.34 1.60
CA GLU A 61 -4.94 -0.41 0.39
C GLU A 61 -5.16 -1.88 0.72
N LEU A 62 -6.37 -2.35 0.43
CA LEU A 62 -6.79 -3.75 0.53
C LEU A 62 -6.66 -4.39 -0.85
N VAL A 63 -5.71 -5.29 -1.03
CA VAL A 63 -5.47 -6.00 -2.29
C VAL A 63 -5.96 -7.44 -2.16
N PHE A 64 -6.70 -7.94 -3.14
CA PHE A 64 -7.29 -9.29 -3.06
C PHE A 64 -7.61 -9.83 -4.46
N PRO A 65 -7.64 -11.17 -4.65
CA PRO A 65 -8.04 -11.77 -5.91
C PRO A 65 -9.55 -11.69 -6.11
N ALA A 66 -9.98 -11.40 -7.35
CA ALA A 66 -11.37 -11.15 -7.68
C ALA A 66 -12.27 -12.39 -7.53
N SER A 67 -11.76 -13.59 -7.80
CA SER A 67 -12.54 -14.83 -7.84
C SER A 67 -12.71 -15.53 -6.49
N LYS A 68 -11.98 -15.10 -5.45
CA LYS A 68 -11.91 -15.78 -4.15
C LYS A 68 -12.68 -15.06 -3.06
N ALA A 69 -13.18 -15.80 -2.09
CA ALA A 69 -13.78 -15.24 -0.90
C ALA A 69 -12.72 -14.52 -0.06
N VAL A 70 -13.05 -13.32 0.38
CA VAL A 70 -12.20 -12.52 1.28
C VAL A 70 -12.92 -12.42 2.62
N ARG A 71 -12.32 -12.99 3.64
CA ARG A 71 -12.75 -12.84 5.03
C ARG A 71 -12.03 -11.67 5.66
N ILE A 72 -12.77 -10.73 6.18
CA ILE A 72 -12.27 -9.54 6.87
C ILE A 72 -12.57 -9.69 8.36
N ASN A 73 -11.56 -9.84 9.19
CA ASN A 73 -11.68 -9.74 10.64
C ASN A 73 -11.40 -8.30 11.06
N LEU A 74 -12.26 -7.73 11.88
CA LEU A 74 -12.31 -6.30 12.18
C LEU A 74 -12.02 -6.04 13.64
N ARG A 75 -11.02 -5.21 13.94
CA ARG A 75 -10.66 -4.74 15.28
C ARG A 75 -10.22 -3.29 15.26
N THR A 76 -10.21 -2.66 16.40
CA THR A 76 -9.68 -1.30 16.59
C THR A 76 -8.71 -1.25 17.76
N GLU A 77 -7.73 -0.36 17.69
CA GLU A 77 -6.75 -0.09 18.75
C GLU A 77 -7.09 1.16 19.57
N ASP A 78 -8.09 1.95 19.15
CA ASP A 78 -8.42 3.20 19.83
C ASP A 78 -9.94 3.40 20.00
N VAL A 79 -10.59 4.13 19.12
CA VAL A 79 -12.02 4.43 19.19
C VAL A 79 -12.81 3.50 18.27
N ILE A 80 -14.14 3.59 18.30
CA ILE A 80 -14.99 2.89 17.35
C ILE A 80 -14.74 3.46 15.95
N HIS A 81 -14.62 2.56 14.97
CA HIS A 81 -14.62 2.84 13.54
C HIS A 81 -15.67 1.97 12.86
N SER A 82 -15.96 2.22 11.60
CA SER A 82 -16.82 1.33 10.81
C SER A 82 -16.20 1.10 9.44
N PHE A 83 -15.89 -0.15 9.15
CA PHE A 83 -15.40 -0.55 7.84
C PHE A 83 -16.55 -0.61 6.86
N TRP A 84 -16.49 0.20 5.81
CA TRP A 84 -17.53 0.25 4.80
C TRP A 84 -16.92 0.18 3.40
N LEU A 85 -17.33 -0.84 2.67
CA LEU A 85 -16.94 -1.06 1.27
C LEU A 85 -18.21 -1.17 0.42
N PRO A 86 -18.84 -0.04 0.04
CA PRO A 86 -20.22 0.04 -0.45
C PRO A 86 -20.56 -0.88 -1.62
N LYS A 87 -19.60 -1.14 -2.53
CA LYS A 87 -19.83 -1.91 -3.75
C LYS A 87 -19.56 -3.42 -3.61
N LEU A 88 -18.84 -3.84 -2.58
CA LEU A 88 -18.44 -5.25 -2.40
C LEU A 88 -19.03 -5.85 -1.13
N ALA A 89 -19.12 -5.06 -0.07
CA ALA A 89 -19.59 -5.53 1.21
C ALA A 89 -20.47 -4.47 1.89
N GLY A 90 -21.20 -4.88 2.90
CA GLY A 90 -21.92 -3.97 3.76
C GLY A 90 -20.98 -3.16 4.64
N LYS A 91 -21.52 -2.66 5.74
CA LYS A 91 -20.84 -1.91 6.78
C LYS A 91 -20.77 -2.77 8.03
N MET A 92 -19.62 -2.74 8.72
CA MET A 92 -19.42 -3.43 9.98
C MET A 92 -18.52 -2.61 10.90
N ASP A 93 -18.96 -2.45 12.14
CA ASP A 93 -18.25 -1.65 13.13
C ASP A 93 -17.03 -2.40 13.72
N LEU A 94 -15.99 -1.64 14.01
CA LEU A 94 -14.83 -2.06 14.77
C LEU A 94 -14.99 -1.54 16.20
N MET A 95 -15.23 -2.44 17.12
CA MET A 95 -15.51 -2.11 18.53
C MET A 95 -14.29 -2.39 19.39
N PRO A 96 -13.89 -1.48 20.30
CA PRO A 96 -12.85 -1.79 21.28
C PRO A 96 -13.17 -3.03 22.09
N GLY A 97 -12.19 -3.97 22.16
CA GLY A 97 -12.35 -5.20 22.92
C GLY A 97 -13.23 -6.29 22.30
N GLN A 98 -13.75 -6.06 21.09
CA GLN A 98 -14.57 -7.04 20.36
C GLN A 98 -14.03 -7.20 18.95
N GLU A 99 -13.98 -8.44 18.47
CA GLU A 99 -13.68 -8.74 17.07
C GLU A 99 -14.98 -9.00 16.32
N ASN A 100 -15.18 -8.25 15.24
CA ASN A 100 -16.26 -8.46 14.27
C ASN A 100 -15.67 -8.99 12.97
N PHE A 101 -16.52 -9.47 12.08
CA PHE A 101 -16.08 -9.88 10.75
C PHE A 101 -17.16 -9.67 9.71
N LEU A 102 -16.72 -9.61 8.46
CA LEU A 102 -17.55 -9.70 7.27
C LEU A 102 -16.79 -10.50 6.21
N TRP A 103 -17.45 -10.86 5.13
CA TRP A 103 -16.82 -11.45 3.98
C TRP A 103 -17.49 -11.01 2.68
N PHE A 104 -16.77 -11.12 1.58
CA PHE A 104 -17.28 -10.83 0.25
C PHE A 104 -16.53 -11.63 -0.82
N ILE A 105 -17.07 -11.66 -2.02
CA ILE A 105 -16.39 -12.09 -3.25
C ILE A 105 -16.62 -10.99 -4.27
N ALA A 106 -15.56 -10.55 -4.96
CA ALA A 106 -15.70 -9.65 -6.08
C ALA A 106 -16.10 -10.44 -7.33
N ASP A 107 -17.08 -9.93 -8.06
CA ASP A 107 -17.57 -10.53 -9.29
C ASP A 107 -16.62 -10.17 -10.44
N GLU A 108 -15.86 -11.15 -10.90
CA GLU A 108 -14.86 -10.96 -11.95
C GLU A 108 -15.48 -10.50 -13.27
N GLU A 109 -16.69 -10.94 -13.62
CA GLU A 109 -17.39 -10.54 -14.85
C GLU A 109 -17.73 -9.03 -14.86
N LYS A 110 -17.90 -8.43 -13.68
CA LYS A 110 -18.13 -6.98 -13.53
C LYS A 110 -16.86 -6.17 -13.53
N ILE A 111 -15.71 -6.81 -13.50
CA ILE A 111 -14.41 -6.19 -13.64
C ILE A 111 -14.06 -6.24 -15.13
N ARG A 112 -13.96 -5.07 -15.78
CA ARG A 112 -13.63 -5.03 -17.20
C ARG A 112 -12.13 -5.23 -17.40
N SER A 113 -11.77 -6.11 -18.33
CA SER A 113 -10.39 -6.18 -18.79
C SER A 113 -10.12 -5.04 -19.77
N ARG A 114 -9.04 -4.31 -19.56
CA ARG A 114 -8.52 -3.32 -20.48
C ARG A 114 -7.26 -3.91 -21.14
N THR A 115 -7.24 -3.89 -22.46
CA THR A 115 -6.04 -4.28 -23.20
C THR A 115 -5.23 -2.99 -23.43
N ASN A 116 -4.02 -2.93 -22.93
CA ASN A 116 -3.09 -1.85 -23.23
C ASN A 116 -2.57 -1.99 -24.68
N SER A 117 -1.97 -0.91 -25.20
CA SER A 117 -1.31 -0.90 -26.51
C SER A 117 -0.28 -2.02 -26.69
N ASP A 118 0.21 -2.57 -25.60
CA ASP A 118 1.25 -3.63 -25.55
C ASP A 118 0.65 -5.04 -25.46
N GLY A 119 -0.67 -5.17 -25.55
CA GLY A 119 -1.36 -6.48 -25.51
C GLY A 119 -1.55 -7.07 -24.11
N ASN A 120 -1.12 -6.40 -23.05
CA ASN A 120 -1.37 -6.84 -21.69
C ASN A 120 -2.78 -6.49 -21.25
N SER A 121 -3.47 -7.48 -20.71
CA SER A 121 -4.82 -7.33 -20.15
C SER A 121 -4.73 -6.82 -18.71
N THR A 122 -5.33 -5.68 -18.45
CA THR A 122 -5.49 -5.16 -17.08
C THR A 122 -6.96 -5.17 -16.69
N LEU A 123 -7.26 -5.67 -15.49
CA LEU A 123 -8.61 -5.63 -14.94
C LEU A 123 -8.84 -4.25 -14.30
N VAL A 124 -9.85 -3.52 -14.76
CA VAL A 124 -10.21 -2.20 -14.23
C VAL A 124 -11.69 -2.17 -13.87
N SER A 125 -12.02 -1.79 -12.65
CA SER A 125 -13.40 -1.49 -12.29
C SER A 125 -13.85 -0.22 -13.00
N THR A 126 -14.91 -0.32 -13.80
CA THR A 126 -15.48 0.81 -14.53
C THR A 126 -16.55 1.55 -13.73
N ASP A 127 -17.01 0.97 -12.64
CA ASP A 127 -18.08 1.54 -11.82
C ASP A 127 -17.52 2.16 -10.54
N VAL A 128 -16.49 2.99 -10.66
CA VAL A 128 -16.01 3.79 -9.55
C VAL A 128 -17.01 4.93 -9.33
N ALA A 129 -18.16 4.59 -8.73
CA ALA A 129 -19.04 5.63 -8.22
C ALA A 129 -18.38 6.24 -7.00
N MET A 130 -18.18 7.52 -7.07
CA MET A 130 -17.67 8.31 -5.98
C MET A 130 -18.63 8.28 -4.80
N PRO A 131 -18.15 8.26 -3.56
CA PRO A 131 -19.00 8.50 -2.41
C PRO A 131 -19.74 9.82 -2.60
N SER A 132 -21.06 9.81 -2.44
CA SER A 132 -21.92 11.00 -2.55
C SER A 132 -21.65 12.08 -1.48
N VAL A 133 -20.73 11.79 -0.55
CA VAL A 133 -20.41 12.61 0.60
C VAL A 133 -19.56 13.85 0.26
N PHE A 134 -18.94 13.89 -0.93
CA PHE A 134 -18.13 15.03 -1.33
C PHE A 134 -18.99 16.09 -2.02
N ASN A 135 -19.03 17.30 -1.45
CA ASN A 135 -19.67 18.42 -2.09
C ASN A 135 -18.94 18.77 -3.42
N GLY A 136 -19.67 19.36 -4.39
CA GLY A 136 -19.20 19.57 -5.75
C GLY A 136 -17.83 20.27 -5.86
N LYS A 137 -17.54 21.26 -4.98
CA LYS A 137 -16.27 22.00 -5.02
C LYS A 137 -15.06 21.18 -4.55
N MET A 138 -15.26 20.31 -3.58
CA MET A 138 -14.21 19.39 -3.09
C MET A 138 -13.98 18.28 -4.11
N ARG A 139 -15.06 17.81 -4.72
CA ARG A 139 -15.05 16.89 -5.85
C ARG A 139 -14.24 17.46 -7.04
N GLU A 140 -14.45 18.71 -7.43
CA GLU A 140 -13.69 19.38 -8.48
C GLU A 140 -12.20 19.52 -8.12
N ARG A 141 -11.85 19.85 -6.87
CA ARG A 141 -10.44 19.99 -6.45
C ARG A 141 -9.67 18.66 -6.47
N ILE A 142 -10.33 17.58 -6.04
CA ILE A 142 -9.70 16.26 -5.93
C ILE A 142 -9.69 15.56 -7.29
N PHE A 143 -10.70 15.78 -8.13
CA PHE A 143 -10.96 15.00 -9.32
C PHE A 143 -10.80 15.76 -10.64
N ALA A 144 -10.88 17.08 -10.67
CA ALA A 144 -10.63 17.85 -11.89
C ALA A 144 -9.17 17.76 -12.39
N LYS A 145 -8.24 17.45 -11.48
CA LYS A 145 -6.85 17.13 -11.84
C LYS A 145 -6.55 15.64 -11.98
N GLN A 146 -7.47 14.78 -11.57
CA GLN A 146 -7.37 13.33 -11.71
C GLN A 146 -8.30 12.88 -12.82
N LYS A 147 -7.81 12.82 -14.05
CA LYS A 147 -8.43 12.00 -15.09
C LYS A 147 -8.35 10.54 -14.65
N PHE A 148 -9.28 10.12 -13.81
CA PHE A 148 -9.35 8.77 -13.26
C PHE A 148 -9.55 7.68 -14.32
N THR A 149 -9.84 8.07 -15.55
CA THR A 149 -10.22 7.15 -16.62
C THR A 149 -9.07 6.73 -17.52
N ASP A 150 -7.98 7.52 -17.62
CA ASP A 150 -6.99 7.29 -18.68
C ASP A 150 -5.57 6.99 -18.20
N GLU A 151 -5.27 7.19 -16.91
CA GLU A 151 -3.91 7.07 -16.38
C GLU A 151 -3.71 6.01 -15.28
N PHE A 152 -4.79 5.35 -14.83
CA PHE A 152 -4.65 4.22 -13.92
C PHE A 152 -4.52 2.92 -14.71
N GLU A 153 -3.30 2.52 -14.97
CA GLU A 153 -2.95 1.12 -15.14
C GLU A 153 -3.04 0.40 -13.78
N ALA A 154 -4.21 0.46 -13.15
CA ALA A 154 -4.47 -0.39 -12.02
C ALA A 154 -4.68 -1.80 -12.57
N VAL A 155 -3.76 -2.65 -12.27
CA VAL A 155 -3.89 -4.09 -12.48
C VAL A 155 -5.00 -4.56 -11.53
N GLY A 156 -6.24 -4.60 -11.99
CA GLY A 156 -7.39 -5.03 -11.19
C GLY A 156 -8.55 -4.03 -11.11
N GLY A 157 -9.57 -4.38 -10.34
CA GLY A 157 -10.75 -3.55 -10.07
C GLY A 157 -10.52 -2.63 -8.88
N LEU A 158 -10.74 -1.34 -9.06
CA LEU A 158 -10.56 -0.35 -7.99
C LEU A 158 -11.89 0.01 -7.33
N PHE A 159 -11.97 -0.17 -6.00
CA PHE A 159 -13.12 0.19 -5.18
C PHE A 159 -12.71 1.16 -4.09
N TYR A 160 -13.68 1.95 -3.61
CA TYR A 160 -13.49 2.90 -2.52
C TYR A 160 -14.17 2.40 -1.26
N GLY A 161 -13.42 2.45 -0.17
CA GLY A 161 -13.91 2.23 1.17
C GLY A 161 -13.66 3.44 2.07
N GLN A 162 -14.40 3.54 3.16
CA GLN A 162 -14.27 4.64 4.11
C GLN A 162 -14.69 4.21 5.52
N CYS A 163 -14.28 5.01 6.50
CA CYS A 163 -14.84 4.93 7.84
C CYS A 163 -16.26 5.48 7.84
N ALA A 164 -17.20 4.71 8.36
CA ALA A 164 -18.62 5.08 8.41
C ALA A 164 -19.14 5.28 9.86
N GLU A 165 -18.23 5.41 10.84
CA GLU A 165 -18.54 5.78 12.22
C GLU A 165 -17.64 6.93 12.66
N TYR A 166 -18.20 7.97 13.28
CA TYR A 166 -17.45 9.15 13.70
C TYR A 166 -16.32 8.77 14.67
N CYS A 167 -15.09 9.00 14.27
CA CYS A 167 -13.88 8.60 15.00
C CYS A 167 -12.96 9.78 15.38
N GLY A 168 -13.35 11.01 15.09
CA GLY A 168 -12.59 12.23 15.45
C GLY A 168 -12.39 13.20 14.29
N ASN A 169 -11.46 14.15 14.43
CA ASN A 169 -11.30 15.32 13.55
C ASN A 169 -11.03 14.97 12.08
N SER A 170 -10.28 13.91 11.80
CA SER A 170 -10.01 13.44 10.43
C SER A 170 -10.90 12.29 9.98
N HIS A 171 -12.04 12.08 10.62
CA HIS A 171 -13.00 11.03 10.27
C HIS A 171 -13.38 11.05 8.77
N ALA A 172 -13.73 12.20 8.23
CA ALA A 172 -14.12 12.35 6.83
C ALA A 172 -13.00 12.00 5.83
N TYR A 173 -11.76 11.97 6.28
CA TYR A 173 -10.57 11.67 5.49
C TYR A 173 -10.00 10.26 5.75
N MET A 174 -10.69 9.45 6.54
CA MET A 174 -10.28 8.08 6.84
C MET A 174 -10.90 7.11 5.83
N SER A 175 -10.37 7.16 4.63
CA SER A 175 -10.75 6.28 3.53
C SER A 175 -9.69 5.19 3.30
N PHE A 176 -9.99 4.28 2.37
CA PHE A 176 -9.04 3.29 1.86
C PHE A 176 -9.42 2.91 0.44
N ARG A 177 -8.52 2.26 -0.25
CA ARG A 177 -8.78 1.66 -1.56
C ARG A 177 -8.76 0.16 -1.46
N ALA A 178 -9.61 -0.49 -2.27
CA ALA A 178 -9.66 -1.93 -2.37
C ALA A 178 -9.46 -2.31 -3.85
N LEU A 179 -8.48 -3.16 -4.11
CA LEU A 179 -8.06 -3.54 -5.46
C LEU A 179 -8.32 -5.03 -5.66
N ALA A 180 -9.30 -5.33 -6.51
CA ALA A 180 -9.52 -6.68 -7.00
C ALA A 180 -8.57 -6.97 -8.16
N GLN A 181 -7.79 -8.01 -8.05
CA GLN A 181 -6.79 -8.43 -9.03
C GLN A 181 -7.11 -9.80 -9.61
N THR A 182 -6.48 -10.15 -10.71
CA THR A 182 -6.40 -11.56 -11.13
C THR A 182 -5.60 -12.35 -10.09
N ASP A 183 -5.73 -13.68 -10.11
CA ASP A 183 -4.94 -14.55 -9.23
C ASP A 183 -3.43 -14.34 -9.47
N ASP A 184 -3.00 -14.28 -10.73
CA ASP A 184 -1.58 -14.08 -11.10
C ASP A 184 -1.04 -12.73 -10.64
N ASP A 185 -1.83 -11.67 -10.74
CA ASP A 185 -1.43 -10.33 -10.30
C ASP A 185 -1.37 -10.25 -8.78
N PHE A 186 -2.32 -10.88 -8.09
CA PHE A 186 -2.30 -10.98 -6.63
C PHE A 186 -1.09 -11.77 -6.14
N ASP A 187 -0.77 -12.90 -6.76
CA ASP A 187 0.41 -13.70 -6.43
C ASP A 187 1.70 -12.89 -6.67
N SER A 188 1.77 -12.15 -7.78
CA SER A 188 2.88 -11.24 -8.07
C SER A 188 3.01 -10.12 -7.03
N TRP A 189 1.88 -9.57 -6.54
CA TRP A 189 1.87 -8.59 -5.46
C TRP A 189 2.37 -9.18 -4.14
N VAL A 190 1.93 -10.40 -3.80
CA VAL A 190 2.41 -11.14 -2.62
C VAL A 190 3.91 -11.37 -2.70
N GLU A 191 4.41 -11.84 -3.84
CA GLU A 191 5.83 -12.08 -4.06
C GLU A 191 6.65 -10.80 -3.89
N ARG A 192 6.22 -9.67 -4.44
CA ARG A 192 6.90 -8.37 -4.26
C ARG A 192 7.01 -7.97 -2.79
N PHE A 193 5.93 -8.13 -2.00
CA PHE A 193 5.97 -7.86 -0.56
C PHE A 193 6.92 -8.78 0.18
N GLN A 194 6.85 -10.08 -0.08
CA GLN A 194 7.74 -11.05 0.56
C GLN A 194 9.20 -10.81 0.19
N ASN A 195 9.48 -10.49 -1.07
CA ASN A 195 10.81 -10.15 -1.53
C ASN A 195 11.34 -8.87 -0.89
N SER A 196 10.53 -7.83 -0.75
CA SER A 196 10.93 -6.58 -0.07
C SER A 196 11.27 -6.78 1.40
N GLN A 197 10.73 -7.83 2.03
CA GLN A 197 10.93 -8.16 3.43
C GLN A 197 11.99 -9.27 3.64
N ASN A 198 12.45 -9.94 2.59
CA ASN A 198 13.41 -11.04 2.71
C ASN A 198 14.84 -10.54 2.87
N PRO A 199 15.52 -10.80 4.02
CA PRO A 199 16.90 -10.36 4.22
C PRO A 199 17.89 -11.02 3.26
N ASN A 200 17.54 -12.21 2.77
CA ASN A 200 18.39 -12.96 1.87
C ASN A 200 18.34 -12.44 0.44
N LEU A 201 17.34 -11.62 0.11
CA LEU A 201 17.20 -10.94 -1.17
C LEU A 201 17.74 -9.50 -1.15
N GLN A 202 18.27 -9.03 -0.02
CA GLN A 202 19.07 -7.81 -0.02
C GLN A 202 20.30 -8.04 -0.91
N PRO A 203 20.70 -7.04 -1.69
CA PRO A 203 21.87 -7.16 -2.52
C PRO A 203 23.06 -7.63 -1.67
N ALA A 204 23.65 -8.74 -2.05
CA ALA A 204 24.84 -9.24 -1.36
C ALA A 204 26.00 -8.25 -1.50
N SER A 205 26.87 -8.21 -0.51
CA SER A 205 28.11 -7.44 -0.65
C SER A 205 28.88 -7.92 -1.88
N TYR A 206 29.46 -6.97 -2.62
CA TYR A 206 30.31 -7.28 -3.75
C TYR A 206 31.44 -8.23 -3.33
N ASN A 207 31.61 -9.30 -4.09
CA ASN A 207 32.70 -10.26 -3.89
C ASN A 207 33.62 -10.29 -5.12
N PRO A 208 34.89 -9.93 -4.99
CA PRO A 208 35.83 -9.87 -6.13
C PRO A 208 36.06 -11.22 -6.82
N GLU A 209 35.80 -12.33 -6.12
CA GLU A 209 35.96 -13.68 -6.64
C GLU A 209 34.72 -14.22 -7.40
N LYS A 210 33.66 -13.44 -7.46
CA LYS A 210 32.43 -13.79 -8.18
C LYS A 210 32.33 -13.07 -9.51
N GLU A 211 31.62 -13.71 -10.44
CA GLU A 211 31.11 -13.10 -11.66
C GLU A 211 29.67 -12.70 -11.45
N TYR A 212 29.21 -11.62 -12.11
CA TYR A 212 27.86 -11.12 -12.00
C TYR A 212 27.24 -11.02 -13.39
N LEU A 213 26.01 -11.46 -13.51
CA LEU A 213 25.23 -11.29 -14.72
C LEU A 213 24.78 -9.83 -14.86
N LYS A 214 24.44 -9.43 -16.08
CA LYS A 214 23.75 -8.15 -16.30
C LYS A 214 22.53 -8.06 -15.36
N ASP A 215 22.26 -6.86 -14.88
CA ASP A 215 21.19 -6.50 -13.93
C ASP A 215 21.36 -7.05 -12.49
N SER A 216 22.45 -7.78 -12.21
CA SER A 216 22.79 -8.12 -10.82
C SER A 216 23.03 -6.87 -9.99
N VAL A 217 22.47 -6.81 -8.78
CA VAL A 217 22.66 -5.71 -7.83
C VAL A 217 23.54 -6.19 -6.68
N VAL A 218 24.53 -5.38 -6.31
CA VAL A 218 25.45 -5.66 -5.19
C VAL A 218 25.56 -4.43 -4.28
N GLN A 219 25.84 -4.67 -3.00
CA GLN A 219 26.27 -3.62 -2.09
C GLN A 219 27.80 -3.47 -2.16
N PHE A 220 28.25 -2.25 -2.31
CA PHE A 220 29.68 -1.93 -2.38
C PHE A 220 29.99 -0.68 -1.56
N ALA A 221 30.94 -0.81 -0.63
CA ALA A 221 31.50 0.34 0.10
C ALA A 221 32.61 0.93 -0.75
N ASP A 222 32.44 2.18 -1.24
CA ASP A 222 33.46 2.85 -2.03
C ASP A 222 34.49 3.51 -1.10
N PRO A 223 35.74 2.97 -1.02
CA PRO A 223 36.75 3.52 -0.14
C PRO A 223 37.19 4.95 -0.51
N ALA A 224 36.95 5.37 -1.77
CA ALA A 224 37.33 6.70 -2.26
C ALA A 224 36.44 7.81 -1.68
N LEU A 225 35.28 7.45 -1.16
CA LEU A 225 34.34 8.39 -0.52
C LEU A 225 34.58 8.58 0.99
N GLY A 226 35.59 7.87 1.55
CA GLY A 226 35.93 7.97 2.98
C GLY A 226 34.85 7.47 3.92
N GLU A 227 33.87 6.77 3.41
CA GLU A 227 32.68 6.35 4.14
C GLU A 227 32.61 4.84 4.32
N SER A 228 32.26 4.41 5.51
CA SER A 228 31.74 3.08 5.80
C SER A 228 30.31 2.87 5.28
N VAL A 229 29.87 3.68 4.29
CA VAL A 229 28.52 3.63 3.72
C VAL A 229 28.55 2.74 2.49
N SER A 230 27.83 1.64 2.58
CA SER A 230 27.59 0.74 1.45
C SER A 230 26.51 1.32 0.54
N ARG A 231 26.75 1.31 -0.77
CA ARG A 231 25.79 1.71 -1.81
C ARG A 231 25.47 0.53 -2.71
N GLU A 232 24.31 0.58 -3.31
CA GLU A 232 23.88 -0.43 -4.27
C GLU A 232 24.31 -0.05 -5.68
N PHE A 233 24.93 -1.01 -6.37
CA PHE A 233 25.36 -0.89 -7.76
C PHE A 233 24.71 -2.00 -8.59
N ARG A 234 24.26 -1.63 -9.79
CA ARG A 234 23.71 -2.55 -10.77
C ARG A 234 24.71 -2.80 -11.90
N ALA A 235 24.89 -4.05 -12.28
CA ALA A 235 25.69 -4.43 -13.42
C ALA A 235 24.96 -4.11 -14.74
N VAL A 236 25.51 -3.24 -15.57
CA VAL A 236 24.97 -2.91 -16.90
C VAL A 236 25.39 -3.89 -17.98
N THR A 237 26.41 -4.68 -17.71
CA THR A 237 26.90 -5.80 -18.54
C THR A 237 27.26 -6.98 -17.64
N ALA A 238 27.56 -8.12 -18.22
CA ALA A 238 28.18 -9.20 -17.46
C ALA A 238 29.54 -8.74 -16.89
N ILE A 239 29.77 -9.04 -15.62
CA ILE A 239 30.95 -8.61 -14.85
C ILE A 239 31.83 -9.83 -14.60
N THR A 240 33.11 -9.73 -14.96
CA THR A 240 34.12 -10.73 -14.64
C THR A 240 34.74 -10.48 -13.26
N LYS A 241 35.43 -11.48 -12.72
CA LYS A 241 36.08 -11.39 -11.40
C LYS A 241 37.00 -10.18 -11.29
N GLY A 242 37.02 -9.56 -10.11
CA GLY A 242 37.87 -8.43 -9.80
C GLY A 242 37.44 -7.07 -10.36
N GLN A 243 36.32 -7.00 -11.11
CA GLN A 243 35.80 -5.76 -11.66
C GLN A 243 34.88 -5.05 -10.68
N ALA A 244 35.43 -4.46 -9.63
CA ALA A 244 34.66 -3.75 -8.61
C ALA A 244 33.97 -2.48 -9.16
N PRO A 245 32.83 -2.03 -8.57
CA PRO A 245 32.10 -0.85 -9.03
C PRO A 245 32.95 0.42 -9.15
N ASN A 246 33.88 0.66 -8.23
CA ASN A 246 34.79 1.81 -8.28
C ASN A 246 35.89 1.71 -9.37
N LEU A 247 36.23 0.50 -9.80
CA LEU A 247 37.26 0.25 -10.82
C LEU A 247 36.68 0.15 -12.23
N ALA A 248 35.52 -0.48 -12.37
CA ALA A 248 34.85 -0.75 -13.65
C ALA A 248 33.61 0.14 -13.86
N LYS A 249 33.76 1.46 -13.76
CA LYS A 249 32.69 2.46 -13.79
C LYS A 249 31.77 2.39 -15.01
N LYS A 250 32.19 1.82 -16.14
CA LYS A 250 31.32 1.64 -17.33
C LYS A 250 30.49 0.36 -17.27
N ALA A 251 30.88 -0.57 -16.41
CA ALA A 251 30.21 -1.86 -16.27
C ALA A 251 29.22 -1.89 -15.10
N TRP A 252 29.27 -0.87 -14.23
CA TRP A 252 28.40 -0.69 -13.09
C TRP A 252 27.77 0.69 -13.10
N GLU A 253 26.51 0.78 -12.71
CA GLU A 253 25.81 2.03 -12.42
C GLU A 253 25.30 2.01 -10.98
N LYS A 254 25.06 3.17 -10.40
CA LYS A 254 24.36 3.25 -9.11
C LYS A 254 22.96 2.69 -9.29
N ALA A 255 22.52 1.76 -8.44
CA ALA A 255 21.18 1.20 -8.50
C ALA A 255 20.12 2.25 -8.17
N HIS A 256 20.51 3.23 -7.35
CA HIS A 256 19.66 4.37 -6.96
C HIS A 256 20.43 5.68 -7.18
N SER A 257 19.68 6.77 -7.37
CA SER A 257 20.27 8.11 -7.47
C SER A 257 20.87 8.58 -6.14
N ASP A 258 21.68 9.63 -6.17
CA ASP A 258 22.21 10.22 -4.93
C ASP A 258 21.07 10.84 -4.10
N GLU A 259 20.06 11.41 -4.76
CA GLU A 259 18.86 11.95 -4.12
C GLU A 259 18.10 10.86 -3.36
N TYR A 260 17.95 9.66 -3.93
CA TYR A 260 17.35 8.51 -3.25
C TYR A 260 18.11 8.13 -1.97
N GLU A 261 19.45 8.02 -2.05
CA GLU A 261 20.28 7.67 -0.88
C GLU A 261 20.22 8.74 0.21
N ILE A 262 20.18 10.02 -0.17
CA ILE A 262 20.00 11.13 0.77
C ILE A 262 18.59 11.06 1.39
N GLY A 263 17.55 10.87 0.58
CA GLY A 263 16.17 10.72 1.06
C GLY A 263 16.01 9.56 2.04
N LYS A 264 16.67 8.42 1.80
CA LYS A 264 16.72 7.28 2.72
C LYS A 264 17.36 7.64 4.07
N LYS A 265 18.45 8.40 4.06
CA LYS A 265 19.09 8.91 5.29
C LYS A 265 18.18 9.92 6.01
N LEU A 266 17.53 10.82 5.25
CA LEU A 266 16.59 11.80 5.79
C LEU A 266 15.40 11.13 6.46
N PHE A 267 14.85 10.08 5.89
CA PHE A 267 13.75 9.32 6.47
C PHE A 267 14.07 8.81 7.89
N SER A 268 15.33 8.44 8.12
CA SER A 268 15.80 8.03 9.44
C SER A 268 16.11 9.23 10.35
N SER A 269 16.83 10.23 9.85
CA SER A 269 17.28 11.40 10.65
C SER A 269 16.14 12.32 11.05
N LEU A 270 15.08 12.42 10.23
CA LEU A 270 13.84 13.12 10.55
C LEU A 270 12.87 12.28 11.39
N GLN A 271 13.33 11.12 11.90
CA GLN A 271 12.60 10.26 12.82
C GLN A 271 11.32 9.59 12.23
N CYS A 272 11.14 9.60 10.90
CA CYS A 272 10.00 8.94 10.26
C CYS A 272 9.90 7.45 10.64
N VAL A 273 11.05 6.79 10.82
CA VAL A 273 11.18 5.39 11.25
C VAL A 273 10.61 5.09 12.64
N GLN A 274 10.38 6.09 13.47
CA GLN A 274 9.77 5.89 14.79
C GLN A 274 8.28 5.56 14.71
N CYS A 275 7.61 6.06 13.66
CA CYS A 275 6.19 5.85 13.44
C CYS A 275 5.92 4.90 12.27
N HIS A 276 6.71 4.95 11.22
CA HIS A 276 6.51 4.19 9.99
C HIS A 276 7.49 3.04 9.86
N ALA A 277 7.00 1.87 9.44
CA ALA A 277 7.85 0.84 8.87
C ALA A 277 7.94 1.03 7.36
N ILE A 278 9.11 0.77 6.79
CA ILE A 278 9.34 0.65 5.37
C ILE A 278 10.29 -0.52 5.13
N ASN A 279 9.84 -1.50 4.36
CA ASN A 279 10.52 -2.78 4.24
C ASN A 279 10.71 -3.40 5.66
N ARG A 280 11.91 -3.35 6.22
CA ARG A 280 12.24 -3.85 7.56
C ARG A 280 12.75 -2.77 8.50
N THR A 281 12.80 -1.56 8.01
CA THR A 281 13.28 -0.41 8.77
C THR A 281 12.10 0.25 9.49
N GLY A 282 12.29 0.62 10.73
CA GLY A 282 11.29 1.35 11.52
C GLY A 282 10.37 0.47 12.36
N LEU A 283 9.71 1.09 13.32
CA LEU A 283 8.84 0.42 14.29
C LEU A 283 7.44 0.11 13.76
N GLY A 284 6.90 0.96 12.87
CA GLY A 284 5.61 0.77 12.20
C GLY A 284 4.38 0.69 13.12
N SER A 285 4.52 1.07 14.38
CA SER A 285 3.45 0.88 15.37
C SER A 285 2.50 2.06 15.50
N LYS A 286 2.94 3.26 15.13
CA LYS A 286 2.17 4.50 15.30
C LYS A 286 1.61 5.05 13.99
N GLY A 287 2.28 4.80 12.87
CA GLY A 287 1.89 5.25 11.54
C GLY A 287 1.72 4.10 10.55
N PRO A 288 1.17 4.37 9.37
CA PRO A 288 1.00 3.36 8.32
C PRO A 288 2.34 2.74 7.89
N ASN A 289 2.32 1.43 7.61
CA ASN A 289 3.45 0.76 6.97
C ASN A 289 3.62 1.29 5.55
N LEU A 290 4.82 1.75 5.19
CA LEU A 290 5.16 2.35 3.91
C LEU A 290 5.90 1.38 2.96
N THR A 291 6.02 0.09 3.31
CA THR A 291 6.58 -0.92 2.41
C THR A 291 5.86 -0.89 1.07
N LEU A 292 6.60 -0.85 -0.02
CA LEU A 292 6.12 -0.70 -1.38
C LEU A 292 5.17 0.50 -1.58
N PHE A 293 5.43 1.61 -0.88
CA PHE A 293 4.61 2.81 -0.98
C PHE A 293 4.56 3.37 -2.41
N GLY A 294 5.66 3.34 -3.15
CA GLY A 294 5.74 3.84 -4.53
C GLY A 294 4.80 3.15 -5.53
N ILE A 295 4.39 1.90 -5.27
CA ILE A 295 3.42 1.20 -6.14
C ILE A 295 1.96 1.39 -5.73
N ARG A 296 1.69 2.10 -4.63
CA ARG A 296 0.32 2.35 -4.19
C ARG A 296 -0.38 3.36 -5.08
N THR A 297 -1.68 3.20 -5.21
CA THR A 297 -2.52 4.09 -6.02
C THR A 297 -2.82 5.41 -5.31
N SER A 298 -2.73 5.42 -3.97
CA SER A 298 -3.13 6.57 -3.16
C SER A 298 -2.27 6.78 -1.93
N LEU A 299 -2.28 8.01 -1.42
CA LEU A 299 -1.72 8.42 -0.14
C LEU A 299 -2.78 9.07 0.76
N ALA A 300 -2.40 9.44 1.98
CA ALA A 300 -3.26 10.09 2.97
C ALA A 300 -4.56 9.32 3.31
N ALA A 301 -4.47 7.99 3.41
CA ALA A 301 -5.61 7.09 3.62
C ALA A 301 -6.66 7.15 2.48
N GLY A 302 -6.20 6.97 1.25
CA GLY A 302 -7.07 6.94 0.06
C GLY A 302 -7.57 8.31 -0.41
N TRP A 303 -7.07 9.40 0.18
CA TRP A 303 -7.56 10.75 -0.07
C TRP A 303 -7.01 11.38 -1.34
N MET A 304 -5.74 11.14 -1.66
CA MET A 304 -5.03 11.72 -2.80
C MET A 304 -4.40 10.62 -3.65
N ARG A 305 -4.15 10.93 -4.93
CA ARG A 305 -3.31 10.11 -5.79
C ARG A 305 -1.88 10.08 -5.24
N ASN A 306 -1.23 8.93 -5.34
CA ASN A 306 0.17 8.76 -4.97
C ASN A 306 1.06 9.19 -6.15
N ASP A 307 1.47 10.44 -6.15
CA ASP A 307 2.38 11.04 -7.12
C ASP A 307 3.29 12.07 -6.44
N GLU A 308 4.31 12.54 -7.15
CA GLU A 308 5.32 13.47 -6.64
C GLU A 308 4.70 14.78 -6.11
N GLU A 309 3.75 15.37 -6.84
CA GLU A 309 3.10 16.63 -6.45
C GLU A 309 2.34 16.49 -5.13
N ASN A 310 1.52 15.43 -5.04
CA ASN A 310 0.69 15.20 -3.85
C ASN A 310 1.50 14.74 -2.65
N LEU A 311 2.53 13.91 -2.87
CA LEU A 311 3.44 13.50 -1.80
C LEU A 311 4.24 14.67 -1.27
N SER A 312 4.72 15.57 -2.15
CA SER A 312 5.39 16.81 -1.75
C SER A 312 4.50 17.68 -0.87
N LYS A 313 3.23 17.89 -1.26
CA LYS A 313 2.24 18.62 -0.45
C LYS A 313 2.01 17.98 0.90
N TRP A 314 1.89 16.65 0.92
CA TRP A 314 1.70 15.88 2.15
C TRP A 314 2.87 16.02 3.11
N LEU A 315 4.10 15.93 2.61
CA LEU A 315 5.31 16.04 3.42
C LEU A 315 5.52 17.46 3.97
N ARG A 316 5.17 18.50 3.20
CA ARG A 316 5.27 19.88 3.64
C ARG A 316 4.29 20.21 4.76
N ASN A 317 3.03 19.94 4.54
CA ASN A 317 1.98 20.22 5.52
C ASN A 317 0.80 19.28 5.37
N SER A 318 0.89 18.12 6.01
CA SER A 318 -0.17 17.10 5.96
C SER A 318 -1.49 17.60 6.57
N ASN A 319 -1.47 18.59 7.46
CA ASN A 319 -2.68 19.11 8.09
C ASN A 319 -3.50 20.04 7.18
N GLU A 320 -2.87 20.72 6.23
CA GLU A 320 -3.60 21.43 5.16
C GLU A 320 -4.28 20.48 4.19
N VAL A 321 -3.67 19.32 3.96
CA VAL A 321 -4.21 18.28 3.08
C VAL A 321 -5.34 17.50 3.76
N LYS A 322 -5.13 17.13 5.01
CA LYS A 322 -6.01 16.28 5.81
C LYS A 322 -6.10 16.84 7.22
N PHE A 323 -7.03 17.76 7.40
CA PHE A 323 -7.22 18.45 8.68
C PHE A 323 -7.44 17.45 9.84
N GLY A 324 -6.75 17.69 10.94
CA GLY A 324 -6.86 16.90 12.16
C GLY A 324 -6.17 15.53 12.10
N ASN A 325 -5.29 15.29 11.10
CA ASN A 325 -4.43 14.12 11.14
C ASN A 325 -3.40 14.23 12.28
N LEU A 326 -2.81 13.07 12.65
CA LEU A 326 -1.93 12.99 13.81
C LEU A 326 -0.43 13.11 13.49
N ILE A 327 -0.04 13.29 12.23
CA ILE A 327 1.38 13.45 11.86
C ILE A 327 1.95 14.73 12.43
N TRP A 328 1.21 15.82 12.33
CA TRP A 328 1.63 17.16 12.77
C TRP A 328 1.05 17.58 14.12
N SER A 329 0.13 16.82 14.68
CA SER A 329 -0.56 17.11 15.95
C SER A 329 -0.54 15.93 16.92
N GLY A 330 0.16 14.85 16.58
CA GLY A 330 0.27 13.67 17.44
C GLY A 330 1.18 13.88 18.64
N GLU A 331 1.02 13.03 19.63
CA GLU A 331 1.87 13.01 20.82
C GLU A 331 3.34 12.82 20.43
N GLY A 332 4.21 13.81 20.78
CA GLY A 332 5.62 13.80 20.45
C GLY A 332 6.01 14.54 19.16
N VAL A 333 5.07 15.22 18.50
CA VAL A 333 5.34 16.11 17.36
C VAL A 333 5.00 17.56 17.76
N ASP A 334 5.89 18.18 18.50
CA ASP A 334 5.82 19.60 18.83
C ASP A 334 6.50 20.48 17.76
N ASP A 335 6.52 21.77 17.96
CA ASP A 335 7.13 22.72 17.02
C ASP A 335 8.65 22.53 16.82
N SER A 336 9.32 21.82 17.73
CA SER A 336 10.74 21.47 17.61
C SER A 336 10.99 20.18 16.83
N HIS A 337 9.94 19.43 16.47
CA HIS A 337 10.11 18.16 15.77
C HIS A 337 10.70 18.37 14.37
N PRO A 338 11.69 17.54 13.96
CA PRO A 338 12.39 17.72 12.68
C PRO A 338 11.50 17.78 11.44
N LEU A 339 10.30 17.21 11.48
CA LEU A 339 9.31 17.27 10.40
C LEU A 339 8.86 18.72 10.10
N ARG A 340 8.86 19.62 11.10
CA ARG A 340 8.49 21.04 10.90
C ARG A 340 9.44 21.75 9.94
N ASN A 341 10.67 21.26 9.80
CA ASN A 341 11.65 21.82 8.88
C ASN A 341 11.43 21.44 7.41
N LEU A 342 10.40 20.66 7.09
CA LEU A 342 10.09 20.30 5.70
C LEU A 342 9.19 21.32 4.99
N GLU A 343 8.49 22.18 5.72
CA GLU A 343 7.51 23.09 5.14
C GLU A 343 8.14 23.98 4.06
N ASP A 344 9.32 24.52 4.31
CA ASP A 344 10.04 25.44 3.42
C ASP A 344 11.31 24.84 2.78
N ASP A 345 11.56 23.54 2.91
CA ASP A 345 12.78 22.89 2.42
C ASP A 345 12.51 22.02 1.18
N ASP A 346 12.53 22.65 0.02
CA ASP A 346 12.30 22.00 -1.27
C ASP A 346 13.26 20.83 -1.54
N GLU A 347 14.51 20.98 -1.17
CA GLU A 347 15.54 19.98 -1.43
C GLU A 347 15.28 18.69 -0.65
N LYS A 348 15.07 18.81 0.67
CA LYS A 348 14.76 17.65 1.52
C LYS A 348 13.45 16.97 1.10
N VAL A 349 12.43 17.77 0.77
CA VAL A 349 11.14 17.21 0.30
C VAL A 349 11.35 16.41 -0.98
N ASN A 350 12.07 16.94 -1.99
CA ASN A 350 12.33 16.23 -3.23
C ASN A 350 13.15 14.94 -3.02
N GLN A 351 14.13 14.97 -2.12
CA GLN A 351 14.92 13.79 -1.76
C GLN A 351 14.08 12.71 -1.08
N LEU A 352 13.17 13.10 -0.17
CA LEU A 352 12.23 12.17 0.47
C LEU A 352 11.22 11.61 -0.54
N VAL A 353 10.71 12.42 -1.45
CA VAL A 353 9.80 11.99 -2.53
C VAL A 353 10.51 10.95 -3.40
N THR A 354 11.75 11.23 -3.83
CA THR A 354 12.55 10.29 -4.63
C THR A 354 12.81 8.96 -3.90
N TYR A 355 12.93 8.99 -2.58
CA TYR A 355 13.11 7.76 -1.80
C TYR A 355 11.82 6.96 -1.63
N LEU A 356 10.67 7.63 -1.50
CA LEU A 356 9.39 6.99 -1.19
C LEU A 356 8.64 6.50 -2.44
N LEU A 357 8.83 7.13 -3.61
CA LEU A 357 8.24 6.76 -4.89
C LEU A 357 9.22 5.98 -5.78
#